data_8546c8ff5fec544bae1984e1b50cc369
#
_entry.id   8546c8ff5fec544bae1984e1b50cc369
#
_cell.length_a   1.000
_cell.length_b   1.000
_cell.length_c   1.000
_cell.angle_alpha   90.00
_cell.angle_beta   90.00
_cell.angle_gamma   90.00
#
_symmetry.space_group_name_H-M   'P 1'
#
loop_
_entity.id
_entity.type
_entity.pdbx_description
1 polymer ?
#
loop_
_entity_poly.entity_id
_entity_poly.type
_entity_poly.pdbx_seq_one_letter_code
_entity_poly.pdbx_strand_id
1 'polypeptide(L)'
;LNGLQFYFGGRGGVLGDVEEPVVTSAFAYFAPSMVKKFWDGAKAVIVSTGSELELAMQAQATLALEGIATRVVSMPCSNVFDRQTEAYQESVLPLSLPAVAIEAAHPDFWRKYVGRTGVVVGMPTFGESAPAKDLYAYFGITAQRVVEAARTLTHRAAHRREVPLPDQIVPSTN
;
A
#
# COMPACT_ATOMS: atom_id res chain seq x y z
N LEU A 1 7.18 9.45 -13.52
CA LEU A 1 7.78 9.19 -12.20
C LEU A 1 6.67 9.32 -11.18
N ASN A 2 6.10 8.20 -10.80
CA ASN A 2 4.93 8.12 -9.93
C ASN A 2 5.39 8.25 -8.48
N GLY A 3 4.79 9.18 -7.73
CA GLY A 3 5.22 9.57 -6.40
C GLY A 3 5.46 8.43 -5.44
N LEU A 4 6.70 8.32 -4.96
CA LEU A 4 7.10 7.54 -3.82
C LEU A 4 6.89 8.41 -2.58
N GLN A 5 6.09 7.93 -1.65
CA GLN A 5 5.97 8.61 -0.36
C GLN A 5 6.78 7.89 0.70
N PHE A 6 7.70 8.61 1.30
CA PHE A 6 8.35 8.18 2.53
C PHE A 6 7.56 8.71 3.72
N TYR A 7 7.17 7.81 4.60
CA TYR A 7 6.67 8.18 5.90
C TYR A 7 7.84 8.38 6.86
N PHE A 8 8.14 9.62 7.16
CA PHE A 8 9.04 10.00 8.26
C PHE A 8 8.17 10.48 9.40
N GLY A 9 7.75 9.55 10.23
CA GLY A 9 6.81 9.75 11.31
C GLY A 9 6.87 11.08 12.03
N GLY A 10 5.78 11.79 12.04
CA GLY A 10 5.39 12.80 12.99
C GLY A 10 6.29 14.04 13.13
N ARG A 11 5.78 15.00 13.86
CA ARG A 11 6.52 16.22 14.25
C ARG A 11 7.89 15.87 14.84
N GLY A 12 8.94 16.41 14.23
CA GLY A 12 10.33 16.19 14.70
C GLY A 12 11.11 15.12 13.93
N GLY A 13 10.64 14.67 12.77
CA GLY A 13 11.46 13.87 11.86
C GLY A 13 12.67 14.66 11.34
N VAL A 14 13.61 13.98 10.69
CA VAL A 14 14.92 14.51 10.23
C VAL A 14 14.83 15.80 9.40
N LEU A 15 13.64 16.22 8.97
CA LEU A 15 13.40 17.41 8.16
C LEU A 15 12.61 18.52 8.87
N GLY A 16 12.45 18.47 10.20
CA GLY A 16 11.78 19.49 10.98
C GLY A 16 10.26 19.44 10.91
N ASP A 17 9.60 20.51 11.38
CA ASP A 17 8.14 20.65 11.43
C ASP A 17 7.51 20.76 10.03
N VAL A 18 7.56 19.69 9.25
CA VAL A 18 6.85 19.63 7.98
C VAL A 18 5.46 19.06 8.25
N GLU A 19 4.45 19.91 8.24
CA GLU A 19 3.05 19.54 8.45
C GLU A 19 2.48 18.70 7.29
N GLU A 20 3.19 18.67 6.15
CA GLU A 20 2.80 17.92 4.96
C GLU A 20 3.68 16.69 4.76
N PRO A 21 3.14 15.58 4.22
CA PRO A 21 3.93 14.40 3.90
C PRO A 21 5.01 14.77 2.87
N VAL A 22 6.27 14.67 3.28
CA VAL A 22 7.40 14.92 2.40
C VAL A 22 7.54 13.74 1.45
N VAL A 23 7.32 14.01 0.18
CA VAL A 23 7.64 13.08 -0.89
C VAL A 23 9.09 13.29 -1.27
N THR A 24 9.95 12.41 -0.82
CA THR A 24 11.34 12.38 -1.28
C THR A 24 11.56 11.12 -2.09
N SER A 25 11.61 11.23 -3.40
CA SER A 25 12.40 10.29 -4.17
C SER A 25 13.81 10.85 -4.27
N ALA A 26 14.82 10.02 -4.33
CA ALA A 26 16.21 10.46 -4.55
C ALA A 26 16.39 11.31 -5.83
N PHE A 27 15.35 11.45 -6.63
CA PHE A 27 15.39 12.08 -7.97
C PHE A 27 14.28 13.09 -8.25
N ALA A 28 13.33 13.35 -7.37
CA ALA A 28 12.27 14.31 -7.69
C ALA A 28 11.73 15.04 -6.46
N TYR A 29 11.92 16.35 -6.46
CA TYR A 29 11.21 17.28 -5.60
C TYR A 29 9.86 17.58 -6.27
N PHE A 30 8.78 16.99 -5.79
CA PHE A 30 7.44 17.32 -6.30
C PHE A 30 6.75 18.33 -5.41
N ALA A 31 6.07 19.29 -6.02
CA ALA A 31 5.21 20.20 -5.28
C ALA A 31 4.08 19.41 -4.60
N PRO A 32 3.69 19.73 -3.37
CA PRO A 32 2.64 19.03 -2.62
C PRO A 32 1.32 18.87 -3.40
N SER A 33 0.97 19.84 -4.24
CA SER A 33 -0.20 19.79 -5.11
C SER A 33 -0.17 18.69 -6.17
N MET A 34 1.01 18.34 -6.68
CA MET A 34 1.15 17.23 -7.64
C MET A 34 1.00 15.87 -6.95
N VAL A 35 1.52 15.74 -5.75
CA VAL A 35 1.40 14.52 -4.93
C VAL A 35 -0.06 14.22 -4.62
N LYS A 36 -0.81 15.22 -4.17
CA LYS A 36 -2.25 15.09 -3.89
C LYS A 36 -3.01 14.60 -5.13
N LYS A 37 -2.73 15.15 -6.30
CA LYS A 37 -3.40 14.75 -7.55
C LYS A 37 -3.16 13.28 -7.92
N PHE A 38 -1.97 12.73 -7.66
CA PHE A 38 -1.68 11.30 -7.85
C PHE A 38 -2.38 10.42 -6.81
N TRP A 39 -2.62 10.94 -5.61
CA TRP A 39 -3.27 10.21 -4.53
C TRP A 39 -4.77 10.11 -4.71
N ASP A 40 -5.41 11.20 -5.12
CA ASP A 40 -6.86 11.29 -5.27
C ASP A 40 -7.40 10.32 -6.36
N GLY A 41 -6.54 9.85 -7.26
CA GLY A 41 -6.88 8.88 -8.31
C GLY A 41 -6.46 7.43 -8.03
N ALA A 42 -5.84 7.14 -6.89
CA ALA A 42 -5.37 5.79 -6.59
C ALA A 42 -6.54 4.81 -6.43
N LYS A 43 -6.39 3.64 -7.05
CA LYS A 43 -7.35 2.52 -6.98
C LYS A 43 -6.91 1.46 -5.96
N ALA A 44 -5.65 1.48 -5.56
CA ALA A 44 -5.08 0.60 -4.55
C ALA A 44 -3.88 1.23 -3.86
N VAL A 45 -3.52 0.70 -2.69
CA VAL A 45 -2.31 1.06 -1.95
C VAL A 45 -1.36 -0.13 -1.93
N ILE A 46 -0.06 0.13 -2.14
CA ILE A 46 1.02 -0.83 -1.92
C ILE A 46 1.85 -0.30 -0.75
N VAL A 47 1.95 -1.07 0.33
CA VAL A 47 2.76 -0.69 1.51
C VAL A 47 3.98 -1.60 1.61
N SER A 48 5.13 -1.01 1.89
CA SER A 48 6.41 -1.72 1.99
C SER A 48 7.37 -0.97 2.91
N THR A 49 8.46 -1.63 3.29
CA THR A 49 9.59 -1.00 3.98
C THR A 49 10.90 -1.57 3.44
N GLY A 50 12.02 -0.91 3.75
CA GLY A 50 13.36 -1.42 3.45
C GLY A 50 13.61 -1.72 1.97
N SER A 51 14.22 -2.86 1.72
CA SER A 51 14.65 -3.31 0.38
C SER A 51 13.50 -3.65 -0.56
N GLU A 52 12.35 -4.10 -0.03
CA GLU A 52 11.19 -4.48 -0.83
C GLU A 52 10.48 -3.27 -1.46
N LEU A 53 10.83 -2.06 -1.03
CA LEU A 53 10.32 -0.82 -1.62
C LEU A 53 10.61 -0.71 -3.13
N GLU A 54 11.76 -1.21 -3.56
CA GLU A 54 12.10 -1.27 -4.99
C GLU A 54 11.09 -2.12 -5.77
N LEU A 55 10.71 -3.29 -5.22
CA LEU A 55 9.72 -4.17 -5.82
C LEU A 55 8.32 -3.53 -5.85
N ALA A 56 7.96 -2.79 -4.81
CA ALA A 56 6.71 -2.04 -4.75
C ALA A 56 6.66 -0.95 -5.84
N MET A 57 7.76 -0.26 -6.08
CA MET A 57 7.87 0.76 -7.13
C MET A 57 7.82 0.15 -8.54
N GLN A 58 8.47 -0.99 -8.76
CA GLN A 58 8.39 -1.73 -10.02
C GLN A 58 6.95 -2.18 -10.31
N ALA A 59 6.26 -2.69 -9.28
CA ALA A 59 4.86 -3.07 -9.39
C ALA A 59 3.97 -1.86 -9.72
N GLN A 60 4.18 -0.71 -9.07
CA GLN A 60 3.46 0.52 -9.37
C GLN A 60 3.64 0.93 -10.85
N ALA A 61 4.87 0.92 -11.34
CA ALA A 61 5.16 1.28 -12.73
C ALA A 61 4.41 0.36 -13.72
N THR A 62 4.41 -0.95 -13.45
CA THR A 62 3.67 -1.93 -14.27
C THR A 62 2.17 -1.69 -14.25
N LEU A 63 1.58 -1.48 -13.06
CA LEU A 63 0.15 -1.20 -12.89
C LEU A 63 -0.26 0.11 -13.56
N ALA A 64 0.60 1.11 -13.55
CA ALA A 64 0.34 2.39 -14.22
C ALA A 64 0.22 2.22 -15.75
N LEU A 65 1.03 1.35 -16.37
CA LEU A 65 0.90 1.01 -17.80
C LEU A 65 -0.43 0.31 -18.12
N GLU A 66 -1.02 -0.36 -17.15
CA GLU A 66 -2.34 -1.01 -17.25
C GLU A 66 -3.50 -0.06 -16.89
N GLY A 67 -3.23 1.22 -16.62
CA GLY A 67 -4.25 2.19 -16.21
C GLY A 67 -4.77 2.00 -14.79
N ILE A 68 -4.05 1.25 -13.96
CA ILE A 68 -4.35 1.04 -12.54
C ILE A 68 -3.45 1.95 -11.72
N ALA A 69 -3.96 3.13 -11.38
CA ALA A 69 -3.24 4.06 -10.52
C ALA A 69 -3.11 3.48 -9.11
N THR A 70 -1.89 3.41 -8.57
CA THR A 70 -1.62 2.90 -7.24
C THR A 70 -0.76 3.88 -6.44
N ARG A 71 -1.00 3.91 -5.14
CA ARG A 71 -0.17 4.64 -4.17
C ARG A 71 0.85 3.68 -3.57
N VAL A 72 2.11 4.06 -3.54
CA VAL A 72 3.15 3.34 -2.78
C VAL A 72 3.44 4.10 -1.50
N VAL A 73 3.39 3.39 -0.38
CA VAL A 73 3.69 3.89 0.96
C VAL A 73 4.91 3.18 1.50
N SER A 74 5.97 3.93 1.76
CA SER A 74 7.12 3.44 2.53
C SER A 74 6.84 3.64 4.03
N MET A 75 6.89 2.56 4.79
CA MET A 75 6.62 2.56 6.24
C MET A 75 7.84 2.11 7.02
N PRO A 76 8.86 2.96 7.19
CA PRO A 76 10.11 2.58 7.86
C PRO A 76 9.92 2.34 9.36
N CYS A 77 8.87 2.88 9.97
CA CYS A 77 8.59 2.71 11.39
C CYS A 77 7.09 2.61 11.67
N SER A 78 6.59 1.39 11.76
CA SER A 78 5.19 1.11 12.04
C SER A 78 4.72 1.65 13.39
N ASN A 79 5.56 1.59 14.44
CA ASN A 79 5.22 2.09 15.76
C ASN A 79 5.00 3.61 15.78
N VAL A 80 5.68 4.36 14.92
CA VAL A 80 5.47 5.80 14.78
C VAL A 80 4.15 6.05 14.03
N PHE A 81 3.88 5.29 12.96
CA PHE A 81 2.62 5.36 12.23
C PHE A 81 1.43 5.05 13.13
N ASP A 82 1.51 4.00 13.95
CA ASP A 82 0.44 3.59 14.86
C ASP A 82 0.06 4.65 15.92
N ARG A 83 1.00 5.54 16.26
CA ARG A 83 0.78 6.64 17.21
C ARG A 83 0.25 7.92 16.57
N GLN A 84 0.10 7.95 15.26
CA GLN A 84 -0.48 9.10 14.57
C GLN A 84 -1.99 9.18 14.79
N THR A 85 -2.55 10.35 14.52
CA THR A 85 -4.00 10.55 14.54
C THR A 85 -4.68 9.66 13.49
N GLU A 86 -5.92 9.25 13.74
CA GLU A 86 -6.72 8.50 12.78
C GLU A 86 -6.82 9.20 11.44
N ALA A 87 -6.99 10.53 11.45
CA ALA A 87 -7.06 11.34 10.24
C ALA A 87 -5.77 11.23 9.41
N TYR A 88 -4.61 11.20 10.07
CA TYR A 88 -3.34 10.99 9.39
C TYR A 88 -3.22 9.56 8.84
N GLN A 89 -3.53 8.55 9.65
CA GLN A 89 -3.49 7.16 9.23
C GLN A 89 -4.40 6.93 8.01
N GLU A 90 -5.63 7.46 8.04
CA GLU A 90 -6.56 7.40 6.92
C GLU A 90 -6.05 8.14 5.68
N SER A 91 -5.36 9.27 5.84
CA SER A 91 -4.76 9.99 4.71
C SER A 91 -3.67 9.20 4.01
N VAL A 92 -2.90 8.39 4.75
CA VAL A 92 -1.78 7.56 4.23
C VAL A 92 -2.27 6.21 3.72
N LEU A 93 -3.05 5.49 4.53
CA LEU A 93 -3.62 4.17 4.24
C LEU A 93 -5.16 4.21 4.32
N PRO A 94 -5.84 4.75 3.30
CA PRO A 94 -7.30 4.85 3.30
C PRO A 94 -7.96 3.47 3.38
N LEU A 95 -8.86 3.27 4.33
CA LEU A 95 -9.64 2.04 4.47
C LEU A 95 -10.55 1.77 3.27
N SER A 96 -10.86 2.81 2.51
CA SER A 96 -11.67 2.73 1.29
C SER A 96 -10.95 2.12 0.09
N LEU A 97 -9.62 2.03 0.14
CA LEU A 97 -8.80 1.47 -0.92
C LEU A 97 -8.31 0.06 -0.56
N PRO A 98 -8.32 -0.88 -1.50
CA PRO A 98 -7.67 -2.17 -1.30
C PRO A 98 -6.17 -1.98 -1.13
N ALA A 99 -5.56 -2.76 -0.23
CA ALA A 99 -4.15 -2.64 0.10
C ALA A 99 -3.39 -3.96 -0.10
N VAL A 100 -2.17 -3.84 -0.61
CA VAL A 100 -1.18 -4.93 -0.73
C VAL A 100 0.04 -4.54 0.09
N ALA A 101 0.53 -5.43 0.96
CA ALA A 101 1.84 -5.28 1.58
C ALA A 101 2.85 -6.19 0.90
N ILE A 102 4.10 -5.74 0.80
CA ILE A 102 5.23 -6.56 0.38
C ILE A 102 6.38 -6.39 1.36
N GLU A 103 6.81 -7.49 1.94
CA GLU A 103 7.89 -7.51 2.94
C GLU A 103 8.45 -8.93 3.12
N ALA A 104 9.77 -9.06 3.25
CA ALA A 104 10.44 -10.32 3.58
C ALA A 104 10.28 -10.68 5.06
N ALA A 105 9.04 -10.73 5.52
CA ALA A 105 8.65 -11.04 6.89
C ALA A 105 7.35 -11.87 6.92
N HIS A 106 7.00 -12.36 8.12
CA HIS A 106 5.74 -13.11 8.29
C HIS A 106 4.52 -12.21 8.00
N PRO A 107 3.55 -12.71 7.20
CA PRO A 107 2.41 -11.90 6.74
C PRO A 107 1.54 -11.30 7.83
N ASP A 108 1.43 -11.96 8.99
CA ASP A 108 0.48 -11.57 10.04
C ASP A 108 0.73 -10.17 10.61
N PHE A 109 1.99 -9.74 10.65
CA PHE A 109 2.32 -8.39 11.09
C PHE A 109 1.64 -7.31 10.21
N TRP A 110 1.62 -7.54 8.90
CA TRP A 110 1.11 -6.57 7.94
C TRP A 110 -0.41 -6.58 7.79
N ARG A 111 -1.10 -7.61 8.33
CA ARG A 111 -2.57 -7.74 8.22
C ARG A 111 -3.32 -6.57 8.83
N LYS A 112 -2.81 -5.96 9.91
CA LYS A 112 -3.44 -4.78 10.51
C LYS A 112 -3.45 -3.55 9.59
N TYR A 113 -2.50 -3.47 8.65
CA TYR A 113 -2.40 -2.35 7.71
C TYR A 113 -3.16 -2.59 6.41
N VAL A 114 -3.19 -3.85 5.94
CA VAL A 114 -3.89 -4.18 4.70
C VAL A 114 -5.35 -4.59 4.93
N GLY A 115 -5.74 -4.81 6.17
CA GLY A 115 -7.09 -5.21 6.54
C GLY A 115 -7.44 -6.64 6.13
N ARG A 116 -8.71 -7.01 6.34
CA ARG A 116 -9.22 -8.38 6.12
C ARG A 116 -9.23 -8.83 4.66
N THR A 117 -9.37 -7.90 3.74
CA THR A 117 -9.48 -8.18 2.30
C THR A 117 -8.17 -7.93 1.54
N GLY A 118 -7.21 -7.30 2.19
CA GLY A 118 -5.91 -7.02 1.62
C GLY A 118 -5.03 -8.27 1.50
N VAL A 119 -3.96 -8.14 0.73
CA VAL A 119 -3.02 -9.22 0.45
C VAL A 119 -1.65 -8.85 1.01
N VAL A 120 -0.94 -9.83 1.56
CA VAL A 120 0.45 -9.69 1.97
C VAL A 120 1.31 -10.64 1.14
N VAL A 121 2.25 -10.08 0.40
CA VAL A 121 3.32 -10.80 -0.28
C VAL A 121 4.49 -10.89 0.70
N GLY A 122 4.67 -12.03 1.34
CA GLY A 122 5.63 -12.23 2.42
C GLY A 122 6.02 -13.71 2.58
N MET A 123 6.74 -14.02 3.65
CA MET A 123 7.19 -15.37 3.98
C MET A 123 6.32 -15.99 5.08
N PRO A 124 5.44 -16.95 4.79
CA PRO A 124 4.62 -17.61 5.82
C PRO A 124 5.38 -18.70 6.60
N THR A 125 6.64 -18.93 6.27
CA THR A 125 7.51 -19.97 6.84
C THR A 125 8.79 -19.35 7.40
N PHE A 126 9.65 -20.19 7.99
CA PHE A 126 11.00 -19.76 8.37
C PHE A 126 11.80 -19.34 7.14
N GLY A 127 12.73 -18.38 7.35
CA GLY A 127 13.67 -17.96 6.33
C GLY A 127 14.71 -19.05 6.02
N GLU A 128 15.38 -18.88 4.89
CA GLU A 128 16.46 -19.73 4.43
C GLU A 128 17.75 -18.95 4.27
N SER A 129 18.88 -19.62 4.08
CA SER A 129 20.18 -19.01 3.89
C SER A 129 20.65 -19.19 2.46
N ALA A 130 20.52 -18.13 1.66
CA ALA A 130 20.96 -18.05 0.27
C ALA A 130 21.10 -16.59 -0.16
N PRO A 131 21.64 -16.29 -1.37
CA PRO A 131 21.62 -14.93 -1.91
C PRO A 131 20.20 -14.35 -1.96
N ALA A 132 20.03 -13.09 -1.61
CA ALA A 132 18.71 -12.42 -1.49
C ALA A 132 17.84 -12.59 -2.73
N LYS A 133 18.43 -12.50 -3.93
CA LYS A 133 17.73 -12.67 -5.21
C LYS A 133 17.08 -14.06 -5.34
N ASP A 134 17.78 -15.09 -4.91
CA ASP A 134 17.30 -16.48 -4.99
C ASP A 134 16.20 -16.70 -3.96
N LEU A 135 16.36 -16.14 -2.75
CA LEU A 135 15.35 -16.20 -1.70
C LEU A 135 14.06 -15.47 -2.09
N TYR A 136 14.18 -14.29 -2.68
CA TYR A 136 13.01 -13.55 -3.16
C TYR A 136 12.23 -14.32 -4.21
N ALA A 137 12.93 -14.96 -5.16
CA ALA A 137 12.30 -15.80 -6.15
C ALA A 137 11.65 -17.04 -5.51
N TYR A 138 12.37 -17.70 -4.59
CA TYR A 138 11.88 -18.88 -3.89
C TYR A 138 10.61 -18.63 -3.07
N PHE A 139 10.58 -17.54 -2.30
CA PHE A 139 9.41 -17.15 -1.49
C PHE A 139 8.32 -16.42 -2.29
N GLY A 140 8.58 -16.11 -3.56
CA GLY A 140 7.65 -15.35 -4.39
C GLY A 140 7.50 -13.88 -3.97
N ILE A 141 8.52 -13.31 -3.32
CA ILE A 141 8.55 -11.89 -2.96
C ILE A 141 9.00 -11.11 -4.20
N THR A 142 8.06 -10.84 -5.09
CA THR A 142 8.35 -10.26 -6.40
C THR A 142 7.37 -9.15 -6.76
N ALA A 143 7.80 -8.20 -7.58
CA ALA A 143 6.94 -7.16 -8.13
C ALA A 143 5.74 -7.76 -8.88
N GLN A 144 5.94 -8.87 -9.60
CA GLN A 144 4.87 -9.55 -10.33
C GLN A 144 3.75 -10.04 -9.40
N ARG A 145 4.08 -10.59 -8.25
CA ARG A 145 3.07 -11.03 -7.24
C ARG A 145 2.30 -9.85 -6.68
N VAL A 146 2.95 -8.71 -6.49
CA VAL A 146 2.27 -7.46 -6.05
C VAL A 146 1.31 -6.97 -7.14
N VAL A 147 1.73 -6.98 -8.40
CA VAL A 147 0.88 -6.60 -9.55
C VAL A 147 -0.36 -7.49 -9.60
N GLU A 148 -0.21 -8.80 -9.54
CA GLU A 148 -1.32 -9.77 -9.57
C GLU A 148 -2.29 -9.56 -8.40
N ALA A 149 -1.76 -9.35 -7.19
CA ALA A 149 -2.56 -9.06 -6.00
C ALA A 149 -3.35 -7.75 -6.15
N ALA A 150 -2.68 -6.67 -6.53
CA ALA A 150 -3.32 -5.35 -6.70
C ALA A 150 -4.39 -5.38 -7.81
N ARG A 151 -4.10 -6.02 -8.94
CA ARG A 151 -5.06 -6.21 -10.04
C ARG A 151 -6.31 -6.95 -9.56
N THR A 152 -6.13 -8.07 -8.88
CA THR A 152 -7.23 -8.88 -8.33
C THR A 152 -8.08 -8.08 -7.35
N LEU A 153 -7.45 -7.34 -6.45
CA LEU A 153 -8.14 -6.56 -5.44
C LEU A 153 -8.91 -5.38 -6.06
N THR A 154 -8.34 -4.70 -7.03
CA THR A 154 -9.03 -3.57 -7.72
C THR A 154 -10.23 -4.05 -8.52
N HIS A 155 -10.13 -5.19 -9.20
CA HIS A 155 -11.28 -5.81 -9.89
C HIS A 155 -12.40 -6.19 -8.91
N ARG A 156 -12.06 -6.83 -7.79
CA ARG A 156 -13.05 -7.17 -6.76
C ARG A 156 -13.71 -5.93 -6.15
N ALA A 157 -12.95 -4.87 -5.92
CA ALA A 157 -13.48 -3.63 -5.38
C ALA A 157 -14.43 -2.93 -6.37
N ALA A 158 -14.13 -2.94 -7.66
CA ALA A 158 -15.00 -2.42 -8.70
C ALA A 158 -16.32 -3.21 -8.74
N HIS A 159 -16.25 -4.54 -8.84
CA HIS A 159 -17.43 -5.39 -8.89
C HIS A 159 -18.32 -5.26 -7.65
N ARG A 160 -17.74 -5.10 -6.46
CA ARG A 160 -18.52 -4.92 -5.22
C ARG A 160 -19.30 -3.61 -5.19
N ARG A 161 -18.84 -2.57 -5.90
CA ARG A 161 -19.58 -1.29 -6.03
C ARG A 161 -20.74 -1.38 -7.03
N GLU A 162 -20.70 -2.33 -7.95
CA GLU A 162 -21.72 -2.54 -8.97
C GLU A 162 -22.86 -3.45 -8.50
N VAL A 163 -22.64 -4.26 -7.46
CA VAL A 163 -23.68 -5.13 -6.90
C VAL A 163 -24.54 -4.31 -5.93
N PRO A 164 -25.84 -4.06 -6.25
CA PRO A 164 -26.75 -3.41 -5.33
C PRO A 164 -26.84 -4.21 -4.02
N LEU A 165 -26.90 -3.52 -2.89
CA LEU A 165 -27.28 -4.17 -1.64
C LEU A 165 -28.67 -4.78 -1.85
N PRO A 166 -28.93 -6.04 -1.39
CA PRO A 166 -30.27 -6.59 -1.43
C PRO A 166 -31.19 -5.62 -0.68
N ASP A 167 -32.27 -5.24 -1.31
CA ASP A 167 -33.29 -4.39 -0.71
C ASP A 167 -33.58 -4.93 0.70
N GLN A 168 -33.55 -4.05 1.67
CA GLN A 168 -33.90 -4.42 3.03
C GLN A 168 -35.29 -5.07 2.95
N ILE A 169 -35.36 -6.33 3.35
CA ILE A 169 -36.64 -7.03 3.48
C ILE A 169 -37.45 -6.23 4.48
N VAL A 170 -38.34 -5.39 3.98
CA VAL A 170 -39.33 -4.71 4.82
C VAL A 170 -40.26 -5.82 5.30
N PRO A 171 -40.34 -6.12 6.62
CA PRO A 171 -41.29 -7.10 7.09
C PRO A 171 -42.68 -6.59 6.70
N SER A 172 -43.41 -7.39 5.93
CA SER A 172 -44.81 -7.14 5.65
C SER A 172 -45.58 -7.15 6.98
N THR A 173 -45.96 -5.99 7.43
CA THR A 173 -46.93 -5.86 8.54
C THR A 173 -48.30 -6.37 8.05
N ASN A 174 -48.64 -7.57 8.51
CA ASN A 174 -50.04 -8.02 8.57
C ASN A 174 -50.71 -7.41 9.78
#